data_4ff211ba119918f9edf37f79bd9fc41d
#
_entry.id   4ff211ba119918f9edf37f79bd9fc41d
#
_cell.length_a   1.000
_cell.length_b   1.000
_cell.length_c   1.000
_cell.angle_alpha   90.00
_cell.angle_beta   90.00
_cell.angle_gamma   90.00
#
_symmetry.space_group_name_H-M   'P 1'
#
loop_
_entity.id
_entity.type
_entity.pdbx_description
1 polymer ?
#
loop_
_entity_poly.entity_id
_entity_poly.type
_entity_poly.pdbx_seq_one_letter_code
_entity_poly.pdbx_strand_id
1 'polypeptide(L)'
;MSAQHVSALPAATGAAVSRLAGERDVIEAARRVHRALGDTNRLEVVRRLATGPATVSELIEFTGLSQPLVSWHLRRLRAAGLVTTERSGRESICTLRTATIAEGHALMLSALGIADPAAWVAPTEALPHATPLVDAVRGEEA
;
A
#
# COMPACT_ATOMS: atom_id res chain seq x y z
N MET A 1 -17.55 -27.92 -7.23
CA MET A 1 -16.25 -27.49 -6.73
C MET A 1 -16.21 -25.99 -6.73
N SER A 2 -16.11 -25.42 -5.57
CA SER A 2 -16.48 -24.06 -5.25
C SER A 2 -15.43 -23.07 -5.73
N ALA A 3 -15.80 -22.20 -6.66
CA ALA A 3 -15.06 -20.99 -6.96
C ALA A 3 -15.19 -20.05 -5.76
N GLN A 4 -14.14 -19.90 -5.02
CA GLN A 4 -14.04 -19.01 -3.86
C GLN A 4 -14.03 -17.56 -4.34
N HIS A 5 -15.13 -16.95 -4.21
CA HIS A 5 -15.47 -15.59 -3.92
C HIS A 5 -14.26 -14.72 -3.58
N VAL A 6 -13.67 -14.13 -4.59
CA VAL A 6 -12.87 -12.91 -4.42
C VAL A 6 -13.90 -11.81 -4.17
N SER A 7 -14.02 -11.42 -2.90
CA SER A 7 -14.91 -10.35 -2.49
C SER A 7 -14.56 -9.11 -3.29
N ALA A 8 -15.44 -8.73 -4.18
CA ALA A 8 -15.33 -7.50 -4.93
C ALA A 8 -15.19 -6.33 -3.94
N LEU A 9 -14.16 -5.50 -4.10
CA LEU A 9 -14.10 -4.19 -3.49
C LEU A 9 -15.44 -3.50 -3.74
N PRO A 10 -16.06 -2.93 -2.72
CA PRO A 10 -17.40 -2.40 -2.89
C PRO A 10 -17.40 -1.28 -3.94
N ALA A 11 -18.10 -1.49 -5.02
CA ALA A 11 -18.29 -0.51 -6.11
C ALA A 11 -18.84 0.85 -5.60
N ALA A 12 -19.44 0.85 -4.41
CA ALA A 12 -19.94 2.04 -3.73
C ALA A 12 -18.84 3.03 -3.33
N THR A 13 -17.64 2.58 -3.01
CA THR A 13 -16.53 3.46 -2.60
C THR A 13 -16.00 4.27 -3.78
N GLY A 14 -15.84 3.66 -4.93
CA GLY A 14 -15.40 4.33 -6.15
C GLY A 14 -16.40 5.38 -6.65
N ALA A 15 -17.69 5.07 -6.60
CA ALA A 15 -18.75 6.00 -7.03
C ALA A 15 -18.93 7.19 -6.08
N ALA A 16 -18.71 7.01 -4.78
CA ALA A 16 -18.78 8.10 -3.80
C ALA A 16 -17.59 9.05 -3.94
N VAL A 17 -16.38 8.51 -4.12
CA VAL A 17 -15.15 9.29 -4.31
C VAL A 17 -15.17 10.05 -5.63
N SER A 18 -15.64 9.44 -6.71
CA SER A 18 -15.76 10.09 -8.02
C SER A 18 -16.76 11.26 -8.04
N ARG A 19 -17.72 11.28 -7.12
CA ARG A 19 -18.69 12.38 -6.98
C ARG A 19 -18.15 13.57 -6.17
N LEU A 20 -17.16 13.38 -5.30
CA LEU A 20 -16.72 14.41 -4.34
C LEU A 20 -15.37 15.02 -4.68
N ALA A 21 -14.56 14.35 -5.50
CA ALA A 21 -13.24 14.81 -5.89
C ALA A 21 -13.14 14.98 -7.40
N GLY A 22 -12.55 16.08 -7.84
CA GLY A 22 -12.15 16.24 -9.23
C GLY A 22 -11.06 15.23 -9.60
N GLU A 23 -10.87 14.95 -10.88
CA GLU A 23 -9.86 13.99 -11.37
C GLU A 23 -8.45 14.21 -10.76
N ARG A 24 -8.07 15.49 -10.60
CA ARG A 24 -6.78 15.85 -10.00
C ARG A 24 -6.67 15.44 -8.54
N ASP A 25 -7.76 15.52 -7.78
CA ASP A 25 -7.78 15.15 -6.36
C ASP A 25 -7.69 13.64 -6.19
N VAL A 26 -8.31 12.88 -7.08
CA VAL A 26 -8.19 11.41 -7.14
C VAL A 26 -6.76 10.98 -7.40
N ILE A 27 -6.11 11.58 -8.41
CA ILE A 27 -4.71 11.32 -8.75
C ILE A 27 -3.78 11.67 -7.58
N GLU A 28 -3.99 12.83 -6.95
CA GLU A 28 -3.14 13.26 -5.83
C GLU A 28 -3.31 12.38 -4.59
N ALA A 29 -4.54 11.94 -4.29
CA ALA A 29 -4.80 11.02 -3.19
C ALA A 29 -4.13 9.65 -3.43
N ALA A 30 -4.27 9.10 -4.63
CA ALA A 30 -3.60 7.87 -5.04
C ALA A 30 -2.07 8.01 -4.96
N ARG A 31 -1.53 9.09 -5.50
CA ARG A 31 -0.09 9.40 -5.48
C ARG A 31 0.47 9.44 -4.05
N ARG A 32 -0.26 10.03 -3.12
CA ARG A 32 0.18 10.15 -1.71
C ARG A 32 0.44 8.78 -1.08
N VAL A 33 -0.50 7.86 -1.25
CA VAL A 33 -0.38 6.50 -0.73
C VAL A 33 0.75 5.74 -1.41
N HIS A 34 0.79 5.75 -2.73
CA HIS A 34 1.81 5.01 -3.50
C HIS A 34 3.21 5.56 -3.28
N ARG A 35 3.36 6.89 -3.18
CA ARG A 35 4.64 7.51 -2.86
C ARG A 35 5.13 7.11 -1.45
N ALA A 36 4.22 7.01 -0.49
CA ALA A 36 4.59 6.55 0.86
C ALA A 36 5.05 5.10 0.86
N LEU A 37 4.45 4.24 0.03
CA LEU A 37 4.81 2.83 -0.11
C LEU A 37 5.99 2.59 -1.06
N GLY A 38 6.37 3.57 -1.88
CA GLY A 38 7.43 3.45 -2.89
C GLY A 38 8.87 3.48 -2.35
N ASP A 39 9.08 3.09 -1.11
CA ASP A 39 10.39 3.03 -0.45
C ASP A 39 10.52 1.67 0.25
N THR A 40 11.62 0.98 0.02
CA THR A 40 11.84 -0.39 0.52
C THR A 40 11.76 -0.46 2.04
N ASN A 41 12.37 0.48 2.75
CA ASN A 41 12.36 0.48 4.21
C ASN A 41 10.96 0.73 4.77
N ARG A 42 10.16 1.59 4.11
CA ARG A 42 8.76 1.79 4.50
C ARG A 42 7.91 0.55 4.22
N LEU A 43 8.15 -0.14 3.11
CA LEU A 43 7.49 -1.42 2.84
C LEU A 43 7.83 -2.48 3.89
N GLU A 44 9.07 -2.54 4.38
CA GLU A 44 9.47 -3.45 5.46
C GLU A 44 8.72 -3.12 6.77
N VAL A 45 8.60 -1.84 7.12
CA VAL A 45 7.80 -1.40 8.27
C VAL A 45 6.33 -1.82 8.10
N VAL A 46 5.75 -1.56 6.93
CA VAL A 46 4.36 -1.93 6.61
C VAL A 46 4.18 -3.44 6.64
N ARG A 47 5.13 -4.21 6.11
CA ARG A 47 5.12 -5.68 6.14
C ARG A 47 5.07 -6.23 7.58
N ARG A 48 5.86 -5.67 8.48
CA ARG A 48 5.82 -6.04 9.91
C ARG A 48 4.46 -5.68 10.53
N LEU A 49 3.96 -4.47 10.26
CA LEU A 49 2.68 -4.01 10.81
C LEU A 49 1.47 -4.74 10.21
N ALA A 50 1.60 -5.35 9.05
CA ALA A 50 0.54 -6.17 8.45
C ALA A 50 0.28 -7.46 9.26
N THR A 51 1.23 -7.91 10.07
CA THR A 51 1.05 -9.06 10.97
C THR A 51 0.44 -8.69 12.33
N GLY A 52 0.27 -7.41 12.61
CA GLY A 52 -0.31 -6.86 13.83
C GLY A 52 0.40 -5.61 14.32
N PRO A 53 -0.16 -4.91 15.29
CA PRO A 53 0.46 -3.74 15.91
C PRO A 53 1.85 -4.05 16.45
N ALA A 54 2.73 -3.05 16.43
CA ALA A 54 4.09 -3.19 16.92
C ALA A 54 4.56 -1.90 17.59
N THR A 55 5.44 -2.06 18.57
CA THR A 55 6.17 -0.93 19.18
C THR A 55 7.28 -0.45 18.25
N VAL A 56 7.76 0.77 18.47
CA VAL A 56 8.92 1.30 17.74
C VAL A 56 10.15 0.41 17.93
N SER A 57 10.35 -0.15 19.13
CA SER A 57 11.46 -1.07 19.42
C SER A 57 11.39 -2.35 18.60
N GLU A 58 10.20 -2.94 18.47
CA GLU A 58 9.97 -4.12 17.63
C GLU A 58 10.20 -3.83 16.14
N LEU A 59 9.85 -2.63 15.68
CA LEU A 59 10.12 -2.21 14.30
C LEU A 59 11.62 -2.02 14.04
N ILE A 60 12.36 -1.47 14.99
CA ILE A 60 13.83 -1.36 14.94
C ILE A 60 14.46 -2.75 14.84
N GLU A 61 14.05 -3.67 15.70
CA GLU A 61 14.55 -5.05 15.70
C GLU A 61 14.23 -5.77 14.38
N PHE A 62 13.02 -5.62 13.87
CA PHE A 62 12.59 -6.27 12.65
C PHE A 62 13.31 -5.74 11.40
N THR A 63 13.46 -4.42 11.29
CA THR A 63 14.03 -3.78 10.10
C THR A 63 15.55 -3.67 10.13
N GLY A 64 16.16 -3.73 11.31
CA GLY A 64 17.59 -3.45 11.50
C GLY A 64 17.98 -1.99 11.32
N LEU A 65 17.01 -1.10 11.15
CA LEU A 65 17.25 0.34 11.00
C LEU A 65 17.49 1.00 12.35
N SER A 66 18.19 2.14 12.34
CA SER A 66 18.33 2.97 13.54
C SER A 66 17.00 3.57 13.97
N GLN A 67 16.88 3.91 15.27
CA GLN A 67 15.69 4.56 15.82
C GLN A 67 15.30 5.86 15.07
N PRO A 68 16.23 6.78 14.74
CA PRO A 68 15.89 7.98 13.99
C PRO A 68 15.31 7.67 12.60
N LEU A 69 15.82 6.64 11.91
CA LEU A 69 15.31 6.22 10.60
C LEU A 69 13.91 5.61 10.71
N VAL A 70 13.68 4.70 11.65
CA VAL A 70 12.34 4.14 11.90
C VAL A 70 11.35 5.26 12.22
N SER A 71 11.72 6.19 13.09
CA SER A 71 10.88 7.33 13.44
C SER A 71 10.59 8.23 12.24
N TRP A 72 11.56 8.43 11.35
CA TRP A 72 11.38 9.20 10.13
C TRP A 72 10.43 8.50 9.15
N HIS A 73 10.60 7.18 8.93
CA HIS A 73 9.71 6.40 8.09
C HIS A 73 8.28 6.35 8.63
N LEU A 74 8.11 6.16 9.94
CA LEU A 74 6.80 6.21 10.59
C LEU A 74 6.12 7.58 10.42
N ARG A 75 6.86 8.67 10.50
CA ARG A 75 6.32 10.01 10.25
C ARG A 75 5.78 10.14 8.83
N ARG A 76 6.49 9.61 7.83
CA ARG A 76 6.05 9.59 6.42
C ARG A 76 4.80 8.74 6.22
N LEU A 77 4.75 7.57 6.84
CA LEU A 77 3.59 6.69 6.78
C LEU A 77 2.36 7.30 7.48
N ARG A 78 2.55 7.96 8.61
CA ARG A 78 1.46 8.68 9.30
C ARG A 78 0.94 9.85 8.47
N ALA A 79 1.82 10.63 7.87
CA ALA A 79 1.43 11.75 6.99
C ALA A 79 0.59 11.30 5.80
N ALA A 80 0.78 10.07 5.32
CA ALA A 80 -0.04 9.46 4.28
C ALA A 80 -1.30 8.74 4.81
N GLY A 81 -1.52 8.73 6.12
CA GLY A 81 -2.66 8.06 6.75
C GLY A 81 -2.56 6.53 6.79
N LEU A 82 -1.37 5.96 6.54
CA LEU A 82 -1.13 4.52 6.50
C LEU A 82 -0.91 3.89 7.87
N VAL A 83 -0.42 4.68 8.83
CA VAL A 83 -0.10 4.24 10.18
C VAL A 83 -0.68 5.21 11.19
N THR A 84 -1.23 4.67 12.27
CA THR A 84 -1.54 5.42 13.50
C THR A 84 -0.56 5.03 14.60
N THR A 85 -0.32 5.93 15.52
CA THR A 85 0.52 5.66 16.69
C THR A 85 -0.22 6.10 17.95
N GLU A 86 -0.30 5.20 18.91
CA GLU A 86 -0.91 5.45 20.20
C GLU A 86 0.12 5.24 21.32
N ARG A 87 0.06 6.07 22.33
CA ARG A 87 0.92 5.93 23.51
C ARG A 87 0.33 4.92 24.48
N SER A 88 1.11 3.92 24.85
CA SER A 88 0.76 2.94 25.88
C SER A 88 1.88 2.90 26.91
N GLY A 89 1.68 3.60 28.03
CA GLY A 89 2.72 3.75 29.04
C GLY A 89 3.97 4.47 28.50
N ARG A 90 5.11 3.79 28.52
CA ARG A 90 6.40 4.30 28.00
C ARG A 90 6.62 4.01 26.53
N GLU A 91 5.79 3.17 25.93
CA GLU A 91 5.92 2.72 24.55
C GLU A 91 4.94 3.44 23.62
N SER A 92 5.29 3.47 22.34
CA SER A 92 4.42 3.92 21.27
C SER A 92 4.07 2.72 20.40
N ILE A 93 2.78 2.40 20.30
CA ILE A 93 2.27 1.30 19.52
C ILE A 93 1.80 1.84 18.17
N CYS A 94 2.37 1.27 17.12
CA CYS A 94 2.03 1.59 15.73
C CYS A 94 1.06 0.56 15.17
N THR A 95 0.02 1.02 14.49
CA THR A 95 -1.01 0.18 13.86
C THR A 95 -1.16 0.55 12.39
N LEU A 96 -1.18 -0.44 11.52
CA LEU A 96 -1.40 -0.27 10.08
C LEU A 96 -2.88 -0.03 9.79
N ARG A 97 -3.16 0.95 8.96
CA ARG A 97 -4.48 1.22 8.41
C ARG A 97 -4.61 0.59 7.01
N THR A 98 -4.98 -0.67 6.97
CA THR A 98 -5.12 -1.44 5.71
C THR A 98 -6.17 -0.83 4.78
N ALA A 99 -7.22 -0.21 5.33
CA ALA A 99 -8.24 0.49 4.55
C ALA A 99 -7.64 1.62 3.71
N THR A 100 -6.68 2.39 4.24
CA THR A 100 -6.03 3.46 3.49
C THR A 100 -5.23 2.94 2.30
N ILE A 101 -4.60 1.76 2.44
CA ILE A 101 -3.90 1.10 1.32
C ILE A 101 -4.91 0.70 0.25
N ALA A 102 -6.01 0.05 0.65
CA ALA A 102 -7.06 -0.38 -0.29
C ALA A 102 -7.71 0.80 -1.02
N GLU A 103 -8.00 1.88 -0.29
CA GLU A 103 -8.55 3.11 -0.87
C GLU A 103 -7.58 3.76 -1.86
N GLY A 104 -6.31 3.89 -1.51
CA GLY A 104 -5.28 4.45 -2.40
C GLY A 104 -5.11 3.64 -3.67
N HIS A 105 -5.17 2.31 -3.56
CA HIS A 105 -5.11 1.42 -4.71
C HIS A 105 -6.35 1.55 -5.60
N ALA A 106 -7.54 1.58 -5.01
CA ALA A 106 -8.79 1.76 -5.75
C ALA A 106 -8.84 3.12 -6.47
N LEU A 107 -8.36 4.19 -5.83
CA LEU A 107 -8.25 5.51 -6.44
C LEU A 107 -7.30 5.52 -7.65
N MET A 108 -6.17 4.81 -7.54
CA MET A 108 -5.24 4.68 -8.67
C MET A 108 -5.88 3.95 -9.85
N LEU A 109 -6.55 2.82 -9.62
CA LEU A 109 -7.24 2.08 -10.67
C LEU A 109 -8.33 2.93 -11.32
N SER A 110 -9.09 3.68 -10.52
CA SER A 110 -10.10 4.62 -11.00
C SER A 110 -9.49 5.71 -11.86
N ALA A 111 -8.39 6.32 -11.43
CA ALA A 111 -7.67 7.36 -12.18
C ALA A 111 -7.15 6.86 -13.53
N LEU A 112 -6.81 5.57 -13.61
CA LEU A 112 -6.37 4.91 -14.85
C LEU A 112 -7.53 4.39 -15.72
N GLY A 113 -8.78 4.56 -15.29
CA GLY A 113 -9.96 4.03 -15.99
C GLY A 113 -10.09 2.51 -15.93
N ILE A 114 -9.42 1.86 -14.98
CA ILE A 114 -9.44 0.41 -14.80
C ILE A 114 -10.61 0.05 -13.87
N ALA A 115 -11.72 -0.39 -14.46
CA ALA A 115 -12.92 -0.77 -13.70
C ALA A 115 -12.81 -2.15 -13.05
N ASP A 116 -12.14 -3.07 -13.71
CA ASP A 116 -11.93 -4.44 -13.24
C ASP A 116 -10.44 -4.80 -13.36
N PRO A 117 -9.72 -4.87 -12.23
CA PRO A 117 -8.32 -5.26 -12.22
C PRO A 117 -8.09 -6.68 -12.76
N ALA A 118 -9.06 -7.59 -12.58
CA ALA A 118 -8.95 -8.96 -13.06
C ALA A 118 -9.06 -9.04 -14.60
N ALA A 119 -9.85 -8.17 -15.21
CA ALA A 119 -9.92 -8.04 -16.66
C ALA A 119 -8.62 -7.49 -17.27
N TRP A 120 -7.83 -6.79 -16.49
CA TRP A 120 -6.56 -6.21 -16.92
C TRP A 120 -5.37 -7.18 -16.78
N VAL A 121 -5.51 -8.22 -16.00
CA VAL A 121 -4.61 -9.41 -16.04
C VAL A 121 -4.96 -10.26 -17.27
N ALA A 122 -5.26 -9.58 -18.35
CA ALA A 122 -5.43 -10.20 -19.63
C ALA A 122 -4.05 -10.51 -20.23
N PRO A 123 -4.04 -11.32 -21.17
CA PRO A 123 -3.26 -12.53 -21.29
C PRO A 123 -1.78 -12.21 -21.43
N THR A 124 -0.99 -12.88 -20.68
CA THR A 124 0.46 -13.07 -20.87
C THR A 124 0.84 -13.39 -22.32
N GLU A 125 -0.11 -13.82 -23.12
CA GLU A 125 0.04 -14.07 -24.56
C GLU A 125 0.16 -12.79 -25.42
N ALA A 126 -0.34 -11.63 -24.92
CA ALA A 126 -0.32 -10.40 -25.72
C ALA A 126 1.00 -9.63 -25.68
N LEU A 127 1.88 -9.95 -24.73
CA LEU A 127 3.20 -9.31 -24.59
C LEU A 127 4.28 -10.38 -24.47
N PRO A 128 4.77 -10.94 -25.57
CA PRO A 128 5.77 -12.02 -25.56
C PRO A 128 7.10 -11.65 -24.89
N HIS A 129 7.26 -10.41 -24.48
CA HIS A 129 8.46 -9.89 -23.85
C HIS A 129 8.23 -9.25 -22.47
N ALA A 130 7.04 -9.39 -21.90
CA ALA A 130 6.78 -8.89 -20.55
C ALA A 130 7.43 -9.85 -19.53
N THR A 131 8.59 -9.48 -19.05
CA THR A 131 9.21 -10.15 -17.91
C THR A 131 8.33 -9.93 -16.69
N PRO A 132 7.94 -10.98 -15.95
CA PRO A 132 7.23 -10.81 -14.69
C PRO A 132 7.97 -9.84 -13.78
N LEU A 133 7.25 -8.96 -13.10
CA LEU A 133 7.83 -7.89 -12.30
C LEU A 133 8.86 -8.40 -11.27
N VAL A 134 8.60 -9.58 -10.70
CA VAL A 134 9.52 -10.21 -9.73
C VAL A 134 10.82 -10.66 -10.39
N ASP A 135 10.78 -11.13 -11.64
CA ASP A 135 11.97 -11.56 -12.37
C ASP A 135 12.77 -10.38 -12.90
N ALA A 136 12.10 -9.27 -13.23
CA ALA A 136 12.76 -8.02 -13.60
C ALA A 136 13.62 -7.47 -12.45
N VAL A 137 13.13 -7.52 -11.22
CA VAL A 137 13.88 -7.07 -10.03
C VAL A 137 15.08 -7.95 -9.74
N ARG A 138 14.99 -9.28 -9.97
CA ARG A 138 16.12 -10.21 -9.77
C ARG A 138 17.23 -10.06 -10.80
N GLY A 139 16.92 -9.54 -11.97
CA GLY A 139 17.91 -9.34 -13.06
C GLY A 139 18.84 -8.14 -12.84
N GLU A 140 18.51 -7.21 -11.95
CA GLU A 140 19.34 -6.04 -11.65
C GLU A 140 20.45 -6.31 -10.62
N GLU A 141 20.45 -7.48 -9.96
CA GLU A 141 21.46 -7.88 -8.99
C GLU A 141 22.57 -8.78 -9.56
N ALA A 142 22.58 -8.97 -10.86
CA ALA A 142 23.59 -9.80 -11.54
C ALA A 142 24.72 -8.97 -12.15
#